data_d078c180f0cda4b1eadffb376d38400b
#
_entry.id   d078c180f0cda4b1eadffb376d38400b
#
_cell.length_a   1.000
_cell.length_b   1.000
_cell.length_c   1.000
_cell.angle_alpha   90.00
_cell.angle_beta   90.00
_cell.angle_gamma   90.00
#
_symmetry.space_group_name_H-M   'P 1'
#
loop_
_entity.id
_entity.type
_entity.pdbx_description
1 polymer ?
#
loop_
_entity_poly.entity_id
_entity_poly.type
_entity_poly.pdbx_seq_one_letter_code
_entity_poly.pdbx_strand_id
1 'polypeptide(L)'
;MEYLSKQRYEEIAAELKHLVNEVYPKVKEDLAETRAQGDLSENAGYREARRIQAKTISRIRFLQKVLEHARVIDPAALPKDRVSLLSRVEFTNLSTNTRMTLEIVSPHEMNLEAGKISLKSPIGAALMGKKVGETVEAKVPSGVQRLRIESIT
;
A
#
# COMPACT_ATOMS: atom_id res chain seq x y z
N MET A 1 -10.59 8.97 0.68
CA MET A 1 -9.38 9.78 0.51
C MET A 1 -8.20 9.02 1.10
N GLU A 2 -7.19 8.79 0.30
CA GLU A 2 -6.03 8.00 0.69
C GLU A 2 -4.83 8.90 0.91
N TYR A 3 -4.12 8.70 2.01
CA TYR A 3 -2.89 9.42 2.27
C TYR A 3 -1.69 8.56 1.90
N LEU A 4 -0.79 9.12 1.09
CA LEU A 4 0.43 8.43 0.64
C LEU A 4 1.66 9.26 0.98
N SER A 5 2.77 8.57 1.23
CA SER A 5 4.07 9.23 1.27
C SER A 5 4.42 9.75 -0.13
N LYS A 6 5.28 10.76 -0.21
CA LYS A 6 5.77 11.26 -1.49
C LYS A 6 6.44 10.16 -2.30
N GLN A 7 7.25 9.34 -1.65
CA GLN A 7 7.93 8.22 -2.30
C GLN A 7 6.93 7.25 -2.92
N ARG A 8 5.90 6.86 -2.18
CA ARG A 8 4.90 5.91 -2.70
C ARG A 8 4.08 6.51 -3.84
N TYR A 9 3.74 7.80 -3.73
CA TYR A 9 3.05 8.49 -4.81
C TYR A 9 3.89 8.48 -6.10
N GLU A 10 5.18 8.78 -6.00
CA GLU A 10 6.09 8.76 -7.14
C GLU A 10 6.25 7.36 -7.74
N GLU A 11 6.33 6.32 -6.90
CA GLU A 11 6.38 4.93 -7.35
C GLU A 11 5.13 4.54 -8.15
N ILE A 12 3.96 4.89 -7.66
CA ILE A 12 2.69 4.62 -8.34
C ILE A 12 2.60 5.38 -9.65
N ALA A 13 3.00 6.65 -9.66
CA ALA A 13 3.01 7.47 -10.86
C ALA A 13 3.97 6.90 -11.92
N ALA A 14 5.14 6.42 -11.50
CA ALA A 14 6.10 5.79 -12.41
C ALA A 14 5.58 4.48 -12.98
N GLU A 15 4.95 3.64 -12.17
CA GLU A 15 4.33 2.39 -12.63
C GLU A 15 3.23 2.68 -13.66
N LEU A 16 2.37 3.66 -13.37
CA LEU A 16 1.30 4.05 -14.29
C LEU A 16 1.86 4.54 -15.62
N LYS A 17 2.89 5.38 -15.60
CA LYS A 17 3.54 5.88 -16.81
C LYS A 17 4.12 4.74 -17.63
N HIS A 18 4.78 3.79 -16.99
CA HIS A 18 5.33 2.60 -17.64
C HIS A 18 4.24 1.76 -18.30
N LEU A 19 3.14 1.51 -17.59
CA LEU A 19 2.03 0.74 -18.13
C LEU A 19 1.38 1.40 -19.35
N VAL A 20 1.17 2.71 -19.30
CA VAL A 20 0.51 3.46 -20.39
C VAL A 20 1.42 3.62 -21.60
N ASN A 21 2.69 3.93 -21.36
CA ASN A 21 3.61 4.29 -22.45
C ASN A 21 4.39 3.12 -23.04
N GLU A 22 4.60 2.06 -22.29
CA GLU A 22 5.43 0.94 -22.72
C GLU A 22 4.69 -0.39 -22.78
N VAL A 23 3.95 -0.75 -21.71
CA VAL A 23 3.29 -2.05 -21.63
C VAL A 23 2.04 -2.11 -22.50
N TYR A 24 1.14 -1.14 -22.38
CA TYR A 24 -0.13 -1.17 -23.08
C TYR A 24 0.01 -1.10 -24.61
N PRO A 25 0.90 -0.29 -25.19
CA PRO A 25 1.13 -0.30 -26.64
C PRO A 25 1.56 -1.67 -27.15
N LYS A 26 2.43 -2.37 -26.43
CA LYS A 26 2.88 -3.71 -26.78
C LYS A 26 1.75 -4.73 -26.65
N VAL A 27 0.93 -4.62 -25.62
CA VAL A 27 -0.25 -5.48 -25.45
C VAL A 27 -1.21 -5.33 -26.61
N LYS A 28 -1.45 -4.11 -27.07
CA LYS A 28 -2.29 -3.85 -28.26
C LYS A 28 -1.70 -4.46 -29.53
N GLU A 29 -0.39 -4.36 -29.71
CA GLU A 29 0.31 -4.94 -30.85
C GLU A 29 0.20 -6.46 -30.84
N ASP A 30 0.48 -7.10 -29.72
CA ASP A 30 0.37 -8.55 -29.57
C ASP A 30 -1.07 -9.04 -29.83
N LEU A 31 -2.06 -8.28 -29.38
CA LEU A 31 -3.46 -8.61 -29.64
C LEU A 31 -3.79 -8.54 -31.13
N ALA A 32 -3.30 -7.51 -31.81
CA ALA A 32 -3.50 -7.37 -33.26
C ALA A 32 -2.84 -8.52 -34.03
N GLU A 33 -1.64 -8.94 -33.66
CA GLU A 33 -0.94 -10.07 -34.29
C GLU A 33 -1.71 -11.37 -34.11
N THR A 34 -2.18 -11.66 -32.89
CA THR A 34 -2.93 -12.89 -32.62
C THR A 34 -4.27 -12.91 -33.36
N ARG A 35 -4.91 -11.75 -33.49
CA ARG A 35 -6.16 -11.62 -34.23
C ARG A 35 -5.95 -11.95 -35.73
N ALA A 36 -4.81 -11.57 -36.27
CA ALA A 36 -4.50 -11.83 -37.70
C ALA A 36 -4.17 -13.29 -37.99
N GLN A 37 -3.94 -14.13 -36.98
CA GLN A 37 -3.51 -15.51 -37.14
C GLN A 37 -4.64 -16.53 -37.40
N GLY A 38 -5.89 -16.09 -37.55
CA GLY A 38 -6.97 -16.97 -37.97
C GLY A 38 -8.20 -16.94 -37.10
N ASP A 39 -8.88 -18.10 -36.96
CA ASP A 39 -10.16 -18.21 -36.26
C ASP A 39 -10.04 -17.84 -34.78
N LEU A 40 -10.74 -16.78 -34.36
CA LEU A 40 -10.72 -16.26 -33.02
C LEU A 40 -11.34 -17.18 -31.98
N SER A 41 -12.32 -18.02 -32.41
CA SER A 41 -13.02 -18.91 -31.47
C SER A 41 -12.12 -20.03 -30.93
N GLU A 42 -11.12 -20.45 -31.72
CA GLU A 42 -10.19 -21.54 -31.36
C GLU A 42 -8.76 -21.03 -31.08
N ASN A 43 -8.55 -19.72 -31.20
CA ASN A 43 -7.23 -19.12 -31.06
C ASN A 43 -6.86 -18.91 -29.59
N ALA A 44 -6.10 -19.85 -29.00
CA ALA A 44 -5.65 -19.77 -27.64
C ALA A 44 -4.74 -18.55 -27.39
N GLY A 45 -3.92 -18.18 -28.37
CA GLY A 45 -3.08 -16.99 -28.31
C GLY A 45 -3.89 -15.70 -28.21
N TYR A 46 -4.96 -15.62 -28.98
CA TYR A 46 -5.88 -14.48 -28.92
C TYR A 46 -6.58 -14.37 -27.57
N ARG A 47 -7.06 -15.50 -27.02
CA ARG A 47 -7.70 -15.50 -25.72
C ARG A 47 -6.74 -15.05 -24.62
N GLU A 48 -5.50 -15.52 -24.65
CA GLU A 48 -4.48 -15.11 -23.69
C GLU A 48 -4.13 -13.62 -23.83
N ALA A 49 -4.00 -13.13 -25.09
CA ALA A 49 -3.75 -11.71 -25.33
C ALA A 49 -4.90 -10.84 -24.84
N ARG A 50 -6.15 -11.28 -24.99
CA ARG A 50 -7.33 -10.59 -24.45
C ARG A 50 -7.31 -10.56 -22.93
N ARG A 51 -6.91 -11.65 -22.29
CA ARG A 51 -6.80 -11.73 -20.83
C ARG A 51 -5.75 -10.74 -20.31
N ILE A 52 -4.60 -10.69 -20.96
CA ILE A 52 -3.52 -9.76 -20.60
C ILE A 52 -3.97 -8.31 -20.80
N GLN A 53 -4.68 -8.02 -21.89
CA GLN A 53 -5.23 -6.69 -22.15
C GLN A 53 -6.17 -6.25 -21.01
N ALA A 54 -7.11 -7.10 -20.63
CA ALA A 54 -8.07 -6.79 -19.58
C ALA A 54 -7.37 -6.55 -18.24
N LYS A 55 -6.38 -7.37 -17.91
CA LYS A 55 -5.58 -7.22 -16.69
C LYS A 55 -4.79 -5.91 -16.68
N THR A 56 -4.18 -5.56 -17.81
CA THR A 56 -3.40 -4.32 -17.94
C THR A 56 -4.29 -3.09 -17.79
N ILE A 57 -5.44 -3.08 -18.46
CA ILE A 57 -6.41 -1.98 -18.36
C ILE A 57 -6.92 -1.84 -16.91
N SER A 58 -7.23 -2.94 -16.26
CA SER A 58 -7.69 -2.91 -14.86
C SER A 58 -6.64 -2.32 -13.93
N ARG A 59 -5.38 -2.68 -14.12
CA ARG A 59 -4.28 -2.13 -13.31
C ARG A 59 -4.09 -0.65 -13.56
N ILE A 60 -4.14 -0.21 -14.82
CA ILE A 60 -4.05 1.20 -15.18
C ILE A 60 -5.16 2.00 -14.50
N ARG A 61 -6.40 1.53 -14.60
CA ARG A 61 -7.56 2.21 -13.98
C ARG A 61 -7.45 2.28 -12.47
N PHE A 62 -6.98 1.20 -11.85
CA PHE A 62 -6.76 1.16 -10.41
C PHE A 62 -5.73 2.20 -9.97
N LEU A 63 -4.59 2.26 -10.64
CA LEU A 63 -3.53 3.22 -10.32
C LEU A 63 -3.96 4.67 -10.57
N GLN A 64 -4.68 4.92 -11.66
CA GLN A 64 -5.25 6.24 -11.94
C GLN A 64 -6.17 6.70 -10.81
N LYS A 65 -7.02 5.79 -10.33
CA LYS A 65 -7.96 6.08 -9.26
C LYS A 65 -7.24 6.37 -7.93
N VAL A 66 -6.20 5.60 -7.62
CA VAL A 66 -5.39 5.83 -6.43
C VAL A 66 -4.74 7.21 -6.47
N LEU A 67 -4.11 7.58 -7.59
CA LEU A 67 -3.46 8.89 -7.73
C LEU A 67 -4.47 10.05 -7.70
N GLU A 68 -5.64 9.85 -8.30
CA GLU A 68 -6.69 10.87 -8.33
C GLU A 68 -7.21 11.21 -6.94
N HIS A 69 -7.32 10.20 -6.07
CA HIS A 69 -7.85 10.37 -4.71
C HIS A 69 -6.76 10.45 -3.64
N ALA A 70 -5.49 10.37 -4.02
CA ALA A 70 -4.38 10.38 -3.07
C ALA A 70 -4.05 11.80 -2.61
N ARG A 71 -3.64 11.90 -1.35
CA ARG A 71 -3.01 13.10 -0.81
C ARG A 71 -1.62 12.75 -0.34
N VAL A 72 -0.64 13.53 -0.79
CA VAL A 72 0.75 13.35 -0.40
C VAL A 72 0.99 13.99 0.95
N ILE A 73 1.61 13.25 1.86
CA ILE A 73 1.98 13.73 3.18
C ILE A 73 3.48 13.94 3.24
N ASP A 74 3.89 15.11 3.73
CA ASP A 74 5.29 15.39 4.05
C ASP A 74 5.56 14.94 5.49
N PRO A 75 6.41 13.92 5.71
CA PRO A 75 6.71 13.44 7.05
C PRO A 75 7.30 14.52 7.95
N ALA A 76 8.02 15.48 7.38
CA ALA A 76 8.60 16.58 8.16
C ALA A 76 7.56 17.55 8.72
N ALA A 77 6.36 17.60 8.12
CA ALA A 77 5.26 18.46 8.58
C ALA A 77 4.36 17.80 9.62
N LEU A 78 4.58 16.51 9.92
CA LEU A 78 3.73 15.77 10.87
C LEU A 78 4.11 16.08 12.32
N PRO A 79 3.11 16.15 13.23
CA PRO A 79 3.41 16.31 14.65
C PRO A 79 4.13 15.07 15.18
N LYS A 80 5.11 15.29 16.05
CA LYS A 80 5.89 14.21 16.68
C LYS A 80 5.55 14.01 18.15
N ASP A 81 4.57 14.75 18.65
CA ASP A 81 4.06 14.62 20.01
C ASP A 81 3.04 13.48 20.17
N ARG A 82 2.53 12.99 19.06
CA ARG A 82 1.56 11.88 19.04
C ARG A 82 1.75 11.04 17.78
N VAL A 83 1.23 9.83 17.84
CA VAL A 83 1.29 8.92 16.68
C VAL A 83 0.36 9.42 15.59
N SER A 84 0.89 9.56 14.39
CA SER A 84 0.15 9.96 13.20
C SER A 84 0.56 9.08 12.03
N LEU A 85 -0.09 9.29 10.89
CA LEU A 85 0.30 8.59 9.66
C LEU A 85 1.76 8.92 9.34
N LEU A 86 2.53 7.91 8.96
CA LEU A 86 3.98 7.93 8.69
C LEU A 86 4.86 8.10 9.94
N SER A 87 4.29 8.13 11.14
CA SER A 87 5.08 8.10 12.37
C SER A 87 5.78 6.75 12.52
N ARG A 88 7.03 6.80 12.95
CA ARG A 88 7.76 5.62 13.39
C ARG A 88 7.62 5.51 14.90
N VAL A 89 7.00 4.44 15.35
CA VAL A 89 6.67 4.24 16.76
C VAL A 89 7.50 3.09 17.32
N GLU A 90 8.24 3.38 18.38
CA GLU A 90 8.89 2.36 19.16
C GLU A 90 8.01 2.08 20.38
N PHE A 91 7.64 0.84 20.58
CA PHE A 91 6.77 0.44 21.69
C PHE A 91 7.20 -0.89 22.27
N THR A 92 6.84 -1.11 23.54
CA THR A 92 7.05 -2.38 24.24
C THR A 92 5.72 -3.10 24.34
N ASN A 93 5.67 -4.34 23.85
CA ASN A 93 4.53 -5.21 24.07
C ASN A 93 4.64 -5.79 25.49
N LEU A 94 3.82 -5.29 26.39
CA LEU A 94 3.85 -5.67 27.80
C LEU A 94 3.37 -7.12 28.02
N SER A 95 2.58 -7.64 27.10
CA SER A 95 2.08 -9.02 27.17
C SER A 95 3.17 -10.05 26.87
N THR A 96 4.08 -9.74 25.96
CA THR A 96 5.18 -10.62 25.54
C THR A 96 6.56 -10.13 26.01
N ASN A 97 6.61 -8.94 26.61
CA ASN A 97 7.83 -8.26 27.01
C ASN A 97 8.83 -8.08 25.85
N THR A 98 8.31 -7.73 24.68
CA THR A 98 9.09 -7.55 23.45
C THR A 98 9.03 -6.09 23.01
N ARG A 99 10.19 -5.54 22.58
CA ARG A 99 10.30 -4.18 22.07
C ARG A 99 10.29 -4.21 20.55
N MET A 100 9.47 -3.35 19.92
CA MET A 100 9.31 -3.31 18.46
C MET A 100 9.28 -1.87 17.97
N THR A 101 9.71 -1.67 16.72
CA THR A 101 9.58 -0.38 16.02
C THR A 101 8.80 -0.62 14.74
N LEU A 102 7.71 0.12 14.57
CA LEU A 102 6.84 0.03 13.39
C LEU A 102 6.54 1.43 12.85
N GLU A 103 6.37 1.51 11.53
CA GLU A 103 5.90 2.73 10.88
C GLU A 103 4.44 2.54 10.50
N ILE A 104 3.61 3.55 10.79
CA ILE A 104 2.17 3.50 10.48
C ILE A 104 1.94 4.12 9.11
N VAL A 105 1.37 3.34 8.22
CA VAL A 105 1.16 3.73 6.82
C VAL A 105 -0.28 3.48 6.38
N SER A 106 -0.63 3.99 5.20
CA SER A 106 -1.91 3.65 4.58
C SER A 106 -1.90 2.19 4.12
N PRO A 107 -3.08 1.57 3.93
CA PRO A 107 -3.13 0.15 3.51
C PRO A 107 -2.33 -0.16 2.24
N HIS A 108 -2.22 0.79 1.32
CA HIS A 108 -1.46 0.61 0.07
C HIS A 108 0.05 0.51 0.26
N GLU A 109 0.57 1.00 1.38
CA GLU A 109 2.00 0.99 1.68
C GLU A 109 2.40 -0.11 2.67
N MET A 110 1.45 -0.91 3.13
CA MET A 110 1.72 -1.95 4.12
C MET A 110 2.79 -2.92 3.64
N ASN A 111 3.82 -3.11 4.47
CA ASN A 111 4.90 -4.06 4.21
C ASN A 111 5.44 -4.54 5.56
N LEU A 112 5.00 -5.71 5.99
CA LEU A 112 5.38 -6.26 7.29
C LEU A 112 6.87 -6.52 7.41
N GLU A 113 7.52 -6.94 6.31
CA GLU A 113 8.98 -7.18 6.31
C GLU A 113 9.77 -5.90 6.53
N ALA A 114 9.27 -4.77 6.03
CA ALA A 114 9.90 -3.46 6.22
C ALA A 114 9.45 -2.76 7.51
N GLY A 115 8.62 -3.40 8.33
CA GLY A 115 8.09 -2.82 9.56
C GLY A 115 7.03 -1.76 9.33
N LYS A 116 6.30 -1.83 8.21
CA LYS A 116 5.23 -0.91 7.87
C LYS A 116 3.88 -1.59 8.07
N ILE A 117 3.06 -1.04 8.97
CA ILE A 117 1.72 -1.56 9.24
C ILE A 117 0.65 -0.53 8.86
N SER A 118 -0.51 -1.05 8.48
CA SER A 118 -1.64 -0.20 8.13
C SER A 118 -2.23 0.48 9.36
N LEU A 119 -2.61 1.75 9.21
CA LEU A 119 -3.37 2.46 10.24
C LEU A 119 -4.71 1.78 10.56
N LYS A 120 -5.21 0.94 9.66
CA LYS A 120 -6.44 0.16 9.84
C LYS A 120 -6.20 -1.18 10.52
N SER A 121 -4.93 -1.60 10.69
CA SER A 121 -4.62 -2.83 11.42
C SER A 121 -4.94 -2.67 12.91
N PRO A 122 -5.16 -3.78 13.65
CA PRO A 122 -5.45 -3.69 15.08
C PRO A 122 -4.40 -2.92 15.87
N ILE A 123 -3.12 -3.16 15.61
CA ILE A 123 -2.02 -2.46 16.30
C ILE A 123 -1.94 -1.01 15.84
N GLY A 124 -2.00 -0.75 14.53
CA GLY A 124 -1.97 0.60 13.97
C GLY A 124 -3.12 1.47 14.49
N ALA A 125 -4.33 0.93 14.50
CA ALA A 125 -5.50 1.65 15.00
C ALA A 125 -5.38 1.96 16.49
N ALA A 126 -4.81 1.04 17.29
CA ALA A 126 -4.62 1.25 18.73
C ALA A 126 -3.58 2.33 19.02
N LEU A 127 -2.54 2.43 18.20
CA LEU A 127 -1.47 3.39 18.39
C LEU A 127 -1.81 4.81 17.89
N MET A 128 -2.68 4.94 16.90
CA MET A 128 -3.01 6.24 16.29
C MET A 128 -3.51 7.24 17.32
N GLY A 129 -2.94 8.45 17.30
CA GLY A 129 -3.34 9.55 18.18
C GLY A 129 -2.80 9.46 19.61
N LYS A 130 -2.03 8.45 19.93
CA LYS A 130 -1.49 8.24 21.26
C LYS A 130 -0.15 8.93 21.43
N LYS A 131 0.22 9.19 22.68
CA LYS A 131 1.45 9.91 23.04
C LYS A 131 2.48 8.98 23.68
N VAL A 132 3.73 9.41 23.71
CA VAL A 132 4.81 8.70 24.41
C VAL A 132 4.42 8.49 25.86
N GLY A 133 4.66 7.29 26.37
CA GLY A 133 4.34 6.90 27.75
C GLY A 133 2.94 6.34 27.93
N GLU A 134 2.04 6.49 26.96
CA GLU A 134 0.71 5.89 27.05
C GLU A 134 0.76 4.40 26.81
N THR A 135 -0.08 3.67 27.56
CA THR A 135 -0.29 2.24 27.37
C THR A 135 -1.63 2.06 26.68
N VAL A 136 -1.64 1.31 25.57
CA VAL A 136 -2.83 1.06 24.78
C VAL A 136 -3.11 -0.43 24.68
N GLU A 137 -4.36 -0.78 24.42
CA GLU A 137 -4.77 -2.17 24.20
C GLU A 137 -5.08 -2.39 22.72
N ALA A 138 -4.44 -3.38 22.12
CA ALA A 138 -4.69 -3.80 20.75
C ALA A 138 -5.39 -5.16 20.75
N LYS A 139 -6.53 -5.24 20.07
CA LYS A 139 -7.26 -6.49 19.91
C LYS A 139 -6.76 -7.19 18.66
N VAL A 140 -5.97 -8.24 18.83
CA VAL A 140 -5.43 -9.07 17.74
C VAL A 140 -6.07 -10.46 17.78
N PRO A 141 -5.96 -11.27 16.70
CA PRO A 141 -6.59 -12.59 16.67
C PRO A 141 -6.19 -13.51 17.84
N SER A 142 -4.97 -13.35 18.37
CA SER A 142 -4.48 -14.12 19.51
C SER A 142 -4.96 -13.61 20.87
N GLY A 143 -5.72 -12.49 20.90
CA GLY A 143 -6.24 -11.91 22.15
C GLY A 143 -5.92 -10.42 22.26
N VAL A 144 -6.02 -9.88 23.47
CA VAL A 144 -5.70 -8.47 23.73
C VAL A 144 -4.23 -8.35 24.13
N GLN A 145 -3.51 -7.42 23.49
CA GLN A 145 -2.11 -7.13 23.82
C GLN A 145 -1.99 -5.70 24.33
N ARG A 146 -1.19 -5.50 25.36
CA ARG A 146 -0.93 -4.18 25.93
C ARG A 146 0.40 -3.66 25.41
N LEU A 147 0.37 -2.45 24.86
CA LEU A 147 1.52 -1.81 24.23
C LEU A 147 1.81 -0.48 24.90
N ARG A 148 3.06 -0.26 25.31
CA ARG A 148 3.50 1.02 25.87
C ARG A 148 4.36 1.75 24.86
N ILE A 149 3.98 2.98 24.50
CA ILE A 149 4.72 3.79 23.53
C ILE A 149 5.98 4.35 24.19
N GLU A 150 7.14 4.00 23.63
CA GLU A 150 8.45 4.43 24.15
C GLU A 150 8.95 5.68 23.44
N SER A 151 8.80 5.75 22.12
CA SER A 151 9.24 6.91 21.34
C SER A 151 8.44 7.04 20.04
N ILE A 152 8.37 8.27 19.54
CA ILE A 152 7.73 8.62 18.26
C ILE A 152 8.70 9.48 17.46
N THR A 153 9.01 9.07 16.24
CA THR A 153 9.90 9.82 15.33
C THR A 153 9.32 10.02 13.95
#